data_9727e220cb329d3056101cfc9d20aab2
#
_entry.id   9727e220cb329d3056101cfc9d20aab2
#
_cell.length_a   1.000
_cell.length_b   1.000
_cell.length_c   1.000
_cell.angle_alpha   90.00
_cell.angle_beta   90.00
_cell.angle_gamma   90.00
#
_symmetry.space_group_name_H-M   'P 1'
#
loop_
_entity.id
_entity.type
_entity.pdbx_description
1 polymer ?
#
loop_
_entity_poly.entity_id
_entity_poly.type
_entity_poly.pdbx_seq_one_letter_code
_entity_poly.pdbx_strand_id
1 'polypeptide(L)'
;MGFMSPRKHPQSLPQPEPVRRIEVGPWAIELLPGCAYATRYVSTQSGIGFAFDSQRGVHAIGSDRVQPFTALPNGLAFVPAGCDVLSESAHGGEYLRVIRTDGVELAGDRAFNNRIDQQAIQLASRMRSALLQASVEDDWESWALALVERSQRHYALPIPCIGSITSSRMRVLDEFIDAELGGPLGVTAMAQLLGLSEGYFTRAFKSTTGKSPHAYLIDRRMTKARTLMRDSTAMLADIALTCGFNSQAHMATVFRQRLGVSPGQLRRR
;
A
#
# COMPACT_ATOMS: atom_id res chain seq x y z
N MET A 1 0.32 50.53 -1.09
CA MET A 1 1.21 49.60 -0.32
C MET A 1 0.35 48.71 0.53
N GLY A 2 -0.01 47.55 -0.01
CA GLY A 2 -0.82 46.53 0.70
C GLY A 2 0.12 45.54 1.36
N PHE A 3 0.11 45.47 2.68
CA PHE A 3 0.82 44.47 3.46
C PHE A 3 0.15 43.09 3.21
N MET A 4 0.83 42.22 2.48
CA MET A 4 0.48 40.80 2.45
C MET A 4 0.71 40.21 3.85
N SER A 5 -0.38 39.84 4.52
CA SER A 5 -0.31 39.05 5.75
C SER A 5 0.47 37.76 5.50
N PRO A 6 1.36 37.33 6.42
CA PRO A 6 2.06 36.08 6.29
C PRO A 6 1.03 34.93 6.33
N ARG A 7 1.03 34.11 5.28
CA ARG A 7 0.22 32.88 5.25
C ARG A 7 0.57 32.06 6.47
N LYS A 8 -0.41 31.83 7.34
CA LYS A 8 -0.28 30.87 8.45
C LYS A 8 0.19 29.54 7.88
N HIS A 9 1.36 29.07 8.30
CA HIS A 9 1.80 27.72 8.01
C HIS A 9 0.69 26.76 8.50
N PRO A 10 0.15 25.88 7.65
CA PRO A 10 -0.80 24.89 8.13
C PRO A 10 -0.10 24.04 9.19
N GLN A 11 -0.79 23.83 10.33
CA GLN A 11 -0.34 22.98 11.39
C GLN A 11 0.03 21.60 10.82
N SER A 12 1.17 21.05 11.21
CA SER A 12 1.55 19.69 10.85
C SER A 12 0.48 18.72 11.35
N LEU A 13 -0.20 18.08 10.40
CA LEU A 13 -1.16 17.03 10.74
C LEU A 13 -0.36 15.76 11.08
N PRO A 14 -0.72 15.03 12.13
CA PRO A 14 0.01 13.85 12.55
C PRO A 14 -0.05 12.75 11.47
N GLN A 15 1.03 12.00 11.35
CA GLN A 15 1.02 10.77 10.56
C GLN A 15 0.08 9.76 11.22
N PRO A 16 -0.58 8.87 10.44
CA PRO A 16 -1.38 7.80 11.03
C PRO A 16 -0.51 6.91 11.91
N GLU A 17 -1.02 6.57 13.08
CA GLU A 17 -0.32 5.64 13.99
C GLU A 17 -0.21 4.26 13.32
N PRO A 18 0.97 3.60 13.42
CA PRO A 18 1.15 2.28 12.86
C PRO A 18 0.29 1.23 13.59
N VAL A 19 -0.32 0.33 12.83
CA VAL A 19 -1.01 -0.85 13.38
C VAL A 19 -0.03 -1.74 14.13
N ARG A 20 1.19 -1.82 13.62
CA ARG A 20 2.33 -2.55 14.18
C ARG A 20 3.62 -1.82 13.87
N ARG A 21 4.53 -1.85 14.84
CA ARG A 21 5.90 -1.34 14.72
C ARG A 21 6.86 -2.31 15.38
N ILE A 22 7.99 -2.53 14.77
CA ILE A 22 9.14 -3.23 15.34
C ILE A 22 10.40 -2.40 15.11
N GLU A 23 11.27 -2.39 16.10
CA GLU A 23 12.62 -1.83 16.00
C GLU A 23 13.62 -2.97 16.16
N VAL A 24 14.53 -3.11 15.20
CA VAL A 24 15.54 -4.16 15.17
C VAL A 24 16.82 -3.64 14.55
N GLY A 25 17.92 -3.72 15.28
CA GLY A 25 19.17 -3.11 14.89
C GLY A 25 18.97 -1.64 14.47
N PRO A 26 19.46 -1.22 13.31
CA PRO A 26 19.29 0.16 12.83
C PRO A 26 17.94 0.43 12.12
N TRP A 27 16.95 -0.46 12.23
CA TRP A 27 15.72 -0.38 11.45
C TRP A 27 14.48 -0.17 12.31
N ALA A 28 13.61 0.73 11.87
CA ALA A 28 12.21 0.82 12.28
C ALA A 28 11.33 0.36 11.11
N ILE A 29 10.48 -0.63 11.38
CA ILE A 29 9.59 -1.24 10.39
C ILE A 29 8.16 -1.08 10.88
N GLU A 30 7.32 -0.44 10.08
CA GLU A 30 5.99 -0.01 10.47
C GLU A 30 4.95 -0.46 9.45
N LEU A 31 3.84 -0.98 9.94
CA LEU A 31 2.65 -1.25 9.14
C LEU A 31 1.61 -0.17 9.43
N LEU A 32 1.38 0.71 8.46
CA LEU A 32 0.41 1.79 8.56
C LEU A 32 -0.98 1.31 8.11
N PRO A 33 -2.05 1.78 8.77
CA PRO A 33 -3.41 1.35 8.45
C PRO A 33 -3.91 1.91 7.11
N GLY A 34 -4.82 1.17 6.46
CA GLY A 34 -5.62 1.68 5.34
C GLY A 34 -6.75 2.57 5.86
N CYS A 35 -6.47 3.82 6.18
CA CYS A 35 -7.44 4.81 6.63
C CYS A 35 -7.16 6.19 6.02
N ALA A 36 -8.13 7.08 6.07
CA ALA A 36 -7.93 8.47 5.66
C ALA A 36 -6.77 9.10 6.44
N TYR A 37 -5.96 9.88 5.75
CA TYR A 37 -4.87 10.62 6.37
C TYR A 37 -4.61 11.95 5.67
N ALA A 38 -4.06 12.89 6.44
CA ALA A 38 -3.46 14.11 5.93
C ALA A 38 -2.22 14.37 6.77
N THR A 39 -1.07 14.46 6.13
CA THR A 39 0.21 14.61 6.85
C THR A 39 1.13 15.60 6.14
N ARG A 40 1.87 16.37 6.94
CA ARG A 40 2.96 17.23 6.46
C ARG A 40 4.13 17.12 7.42
N TYR A 41 5.29 16.78 6.89
CA TYR A 41 6.53 16.68 7.67
C TYR A 41 7.76 16.83 6.78
N VAL A 42 8.89 17.11 7.40
CA VAL A 42 10.20 16.97 6.75
C VAL A 42 10.73 15.60 7.10
N SER A 43 11.07 14.80 6.09
CA SER A 43 11.65 13.48 6.31
C SER A 43 13.05 13.64 6.90
N THR A 44 13.22 13.31 8.16
CA THR A 44 14.54 13.38 8.83
C THR A 44 15.47 12.26 8.40
N GLN A 45 14.93 11.19 7.85
CA GLN A 45 15.65 9.99 7.44
C GLN A 45 15.09 9.48 6.11
N SER A 46 15.93 8.84 5.31
CA SER A 46 15.47 8.16 4.11
C SER A 46 14.56 6.99 4.46
N GLY A 47 13.45 6.87 3.76
CA GLY A 47 12.45 5.82 3.98
C GLY A 47 12.10 5.06 2.72
N ILE A 48 11.90 3.75 2.86
CA ILE A 48 11.33 2.89 1.84
C ILE A 48 9.89 2.63 2.20
N GLY A 49 9.02 2.75 1.21
CA GLY A 49 7.62 2.49 1.33
C GLY A 49 7.15 1.40 0.40
N PHE A 50 6.14 0.66 0.82
CA PHE A 50 5.49 -0.34 -0.01
C PHE A 50 3.98 -0.29 0.18
N ALA A 51 3.25 0.03 -0.90
CA ALA A 51 1.80 0.10 -0.89
C ALA A 51 1.20 -1.30 -1.11
N PHE A 52 0.40 -1.80 -0.17
CA PHE A 52 -0.33 -3.05 -0.38
C PHE A 52 -1.62 -2.85 -1.15
N ASP A 53 -2.22 -1.67 -1.00
CA ASP A 53 -3.47 -1.28 -1.65
C ASP A 53 -3.25 -0.07 -2.56
N SER A 54 -4.14 0.12 -3.54
CA SER A 54 -4.16 1.38 -4.29
C SER A 54 -4.60 2.52 -3.37
N GLN A 55 -3.94 3.66 -3.52
CA GLN A 55 -4.27 4.89 -2.80
C GLN A 55 -4.41 6.03 -3.79
N ARG A 56 -5.30 6.95 -3.47
CA ARG A 56 -5.48 8.19 -4.23
C ARG A 56 -5.51 9.37 -3.31
N GLY A 57 -4.95 10.46 -3.78
CA GLY A 57 -4.90 11.67 -3.01
C GLY A 57 -4.12 12.76 -3.71
N VAL A 58 -3.60 13.67 -2.91
CA VAL A 58 -2.69 14.71 -3.36
C VAL A 58 -1.39 14.63 -2.57
N HIS A 59 -0.29 14.91 -3.22
CA HIS A 59 1.01 14.99 -2.55
C HIS A 59 1.89 16.11 -3.12
N ALA A 60 2.84 16.56 -2.31
CA ALA A 60 4.02 17.31 -2.72
C ALA A 60 5.21 16.69 -1.99
N ILE A 61 6.23 16.22 -2.70
CA ILE A 61 7.42 15.59 -2.15
C ILE A 61 8.65 16.30 -2.71
N GLY A 62 9.42 16.94 -1.83
CA GLY A 62 10.57 17.76 -2.22
C GLY A 62 10.20 18.93 -3.15
N SER A 63 8.97 19.41 -3.09
CA SER A 63 8.41 20.43 -3.98
C SER A 63 7.21 21.09 -3.32
N ASP A 64 7.00 22.39 -3.56
CA ASP A 64 5.80 23.12 -3.11
C ASP A 64 4.56 22.86 -4.00
N ARG A 65 4.74 22.15 -5.11
CA ARG A 65 3.67 21.89 -6.05
C ARG A 65 2.87 20.67 -5.64
N VAL A 66 1.66 20.89 -5.13
CA VAL A 66 0.70 19.83 -4.83
C VAL A 66 0.19 19.22 -6.14
N GLN A 67 0.28 17.88 -6.26
CA GLN A 67 -0.14 17.13 -7.43
C GLN A 67 -1.02 15.94 -7.02
N PRO A 68 -2.02 15.57 -7.84
CA PRO A 68 -2.72 14.31 -7.66
C PRO A 68 -1.75 13.14 -7.75
N PHE A 69 -1.93 12.15 -6.87
CA PHE A 69 -1.20 10.89 -6.98
C PHE A 69 -2.15 9.69 -6.97
N THR A 70 -1.68 8.63 -7.58
CA THR A 70 -2.25 7.28 -7.44
C THR A 70 -1.09 6.35 -7.10
N ALA A 71 -1.08 5.81 -5.88
CA ALA A 71 -0.18 4.71 -5.57
C ALA A 71 -0.79 3.42 -6.12
N LEU A 72 0.00 2.67 -6.87
CA LEU A 72 -0.38 1.35 -7.35
C LEU A 72 -0.20 0.32 -6.23
N PRO A 73 -1.06 -0.69 -6.16
CA PRO A 73 -0.85 -1.78 -5.23
C PRO A 73 0.45 -2.50 -5.59
N ASN A 74 1.16 -2.94 -4.56
CA ASN A 74 2.50 -3.51 -4.64
C ASN A 74 3.58 -2.57 -5.19
N GLY A 75 3.29 -1.28 -5.16
CA GLY A 75 4.23 -0.25 -5.56
C GLY A 75 5.28 0.01 -4.48
N LEU A 76 6.55 -0.23 -4.84
CA LEU A 76 7.70 0.20 -4.05
C LEU A 76 7.92 1.70 -4.23
N ALA A 77 8.24 2.39 -3.14
CA ALA A 77 8.49 3.83 -3.09
C ALA A 77 9.76 4.13 -2.28
N PHE A 78 10.35 5.28 -2.53
CA PHE A 78 11.48 5.81 -1.78
C PHE A 78 11.31 7.30 -1.56
N VAL A 79 11.59 7.76 -0.34
CA VAL A 79 11.62 9.17 0.05
C VAL A 79 12.99 9.45 0.67
N PRO A 80 13.82 10.34 0.08
CA PRO A 80 15.11 10.69 0.66
C PRO A 80 14.97 11.53 1.93
N ALA A 81 16.00 11.54 2.75
CA ALA A 81 16.12 12.47 3.88
C ALA A 81 16.08 13.93 3.40
N GLY A 82 15.61 14.83 4.25
CA GLY A 82 15.52 16.25 3.96
C GLY A 82 14.34 16.67 3.08
N CYS A 83 13.55 15.72 2.56
CA CYS A 83 12.38 16.05 1.75
C CYS A 83 11.23 16.61 2.59
N ASP A 84 10.68 17.76 2.19
CA ASP A 84 9.36 18.22 2.64
C ASP A 84 8.29 17.32 1.98
N VAL A 85 7.46 16.70 2.80
CA VAL A 85 6.41 15.78 2.38
C VAL A 85 5.07 16.32 2.83
N LEU A 86 4.19 16.59 1.86
CA LEU A 86 2.76 16.74 2.08
C LEU A 86 2.08 15.57 1.38
N SER A 87 1.23 14.85 2.08
CA SER A 87 0.46 13.76 1.48
C SER A 87 -0.90 13.61 2.16
N GLU A 88 -1.96 13.56 1.36
CA GLU A 88 -3.34 13.46 1.83
C GLU A 88 -4.10 12.44 1.00
N SER A 89 -4.89 11.60 1.65
CA SER A 89 -5.79 10.64 1.01
C SER A 89 -7.07 10.47 1.83
N ALA A 90 -8.22 10.56 1.17
CA ALA A 90 -9.53 10.38 1.82
C ALA A 90 -9.80 8.92 2.24
N HIS A 91 -9.13 7.96 1.64
CA HIS A 91 -9.36 6.52 1.93
C HIS A 91 -8.11 5.83 2.44
N GLY A 92 -6.92 6.37 2.09
CA GLY A 92 -5.65 5.73 2.39
C GLY A 92 -5.50 4.36 1.73
N GLY A 93 -4.55 3.59 2.24
CA GLY A 93 -4.27 2.21 1.88
C GLY A 93 -3.26 1.64 2.86
N GLU A 94 -3.27 0.34 3.09
CA GLU A 94 -2.28 -0.29 3.97
C GLU A 94 -0.89 -0.15 3.36
N TYR A 95 0.07 0.26 4.20
CA TYR A 95 1.39 0.66 3.76
C TYR A 95 2.48 0.16 4.70
N LEU A 96 3.51 -0.46 4.17
CA LEU A 96 4.71 -0.80 4.93
C LEU A 96 5.73 0.33 4.78
N ARG A 97 6.29 0.77 5.90
CA ARG A 97 7.37 1.77 5.94
C ARG A 97 8.58 1.16 6.62
N VAL A 98 9.74 1.27 5.99
CA VAL A 98 11.04 0.85 6.52
C VAL A 98 11.96 2.05 6.55
N ILE A 99 12.45 2.39 7.74
CA ILE A 99 13.28 3.56 7.99
C ILE A 99 14.57 3.11 8.68
N ARG A 100 15.68 3.71 8.31
CA ARG A 100 16.94 3.51 9.00
C ARG A 100 17.12 4.57 10.09
N THR A 101 17.36 4.14 11.34
CA THR A 101 17.31 5.01 12.52
C THR A 101 18.69 5.38 13.09
N ASP A 102 19.79 4.80 12.57
CA ASP A 102 21.17 5.03 13.02
C ASP A 102 21.86 6.28 12.41
N GLY A 103 21.11 7.08 11.64
CA GLY A 103 21.64 8.27 10.97
C GLY A 103 22.43 8.00 9.70
N VAL A 104 22.61 6.74 9.31
CA VAL A 104 23.22 6.40 8.01
C VAL A 104 22.20 6.55 6.90
N GLU A 105 22.49 7.42 5.94
CA GLU A 105 21.58 7.68 4.82
C GLU A 105 21.57 6.51 3.84
N LEU A 106 20.37 6.19 3.34
CA LEU A 106 20.20 5.30 2.20
C LEU A 106 20.54 6.07 0.92
N ALA A 107 21.27 5.43 0.01
CA ALA A 107 21.63 6.04 -1.26
C ALA A 107 20.39 6.38 -2.09
N GLY A 108 20.32 7.63 -2.55
CA GLY A 108 19.25 8.14 -3.40
C GLY A 108 18.91 9.60 -3.10
N ASP A 109 18.91 10.44 -4.12
CA ASP A 109 18.65 11.89 -4.04
C ASP A 109 17.26 12.30 -4.55
N ARG A 110 16.51 11.36 -5.13
CA ARG A 110 15.15 11.58 -5.66
C ARG A 110 14.13 10.61 -5.12
N ALA A 111 12.97 11.15 -4.76
CA ALA A 111 11.82 10.31 -4.45
C ALA A 111 11.31 9.58 -5.71
N PHE A 112 10.84 8.36 -5.51
CA PHE A 112 10.08 7.62 -6.52
C PHE A 112 8.92 6.87 -5.87
N ASN A 113 7.94 6.49 -6.68
CA ASN A 113 6.83 5.62 -6.29
C ASN A 113 6.46 4.65 -7.43
N ASN A 114 5.55 3.73 -7.15
CA ASN A 114 4.95 2.82 -8.13
C ASN A 114 5.96 1.92 -8.89
N ARG A 115 7.07 1.56 -8.26
CA ARG A 115 8.00 0.58 -8.85
C ARG A 115 7.54 -0.82 -8.49
N ILE A 116 7.24 -1.62 -9.51
CA ILE A 116 6.81 -3.01 -9.34
C ILE A 116 8.03 -3.93 -9.39
N ASP A 117 8.28 -4.61 -8.28
CA ASP A 117 9.39 -5.55 -8.12
C ASP A 117 8.89 -6.83 -7.44
N GLN A 118 9.04 -7.97 -8.11
CA GLN A 118 8.51 -9.25 -7.62
C GLN A 118 9.16 -9.70 -6.30
N GLN A 119 10.45 -9.42 -6.10
CA GLN A 119 11.13 -9.76 -4.86
C GLN A 119 10.73 -8.82 -3.73
N ALA A 120 10.57 -7.52 -4.00
CA ALA A 120 10.03 -6.57 -3.03
C ALA A 120 8.61 -6.94 -2.60
N ILE A 121 7.75 -7.41 -3.52
CA ILE A 121 6.40 -7.90 -3.22
C ILE A 121 6.45 -9.08 -2.24
N GLN A 122 7.35 -10.03 -2.46
CA GLN A 122 7.50 -11.20 -1.58
C GLN A 122 8.01 -10.79 -0.19
N LEU A 123 9.04 -9.94 -0.13
CA LEU A 123 9.61 -9.42 1.11
C LEU A 123 8.58 -8.64 1.92
N ALA A 124 7.92 -7.66 1.30
CA ALA A 124 6.90 -6.85 1.98
C ALA A 124 5.73 -7.71 2.48
N SER A 125 5.30 -8.72 1.71
CA SER A 125 4.25 -9.65 2.12
C SER A 125 4.66 -10.50 3.33
N ARG A 126 5.92 -10.95 3.38
CA ARG A 126 6.49 -11.63 4.55
C ARG A 126 6.50 -10.71 5.77
N MET A 127 7.09 -9.52 5.63
CA MET A 127 7.17 -8.53 6.71
C MET A 127 5.78 -8.18 7.26
N ARG A 128 4.78 -7.97 6.39
CA ARG A 128 3.40 -7.73 6.80
C ARG A 128 2.84 -8.90 7.63
N SER A 129 3.01 -10.13 7.16
CA SER A 129 2.51 -11.32 7.88
C SER A 129 3.18 -11.47 9.24
N ALA A 130 4.49 -11.29 9.32
CA ALA A 130 5.24 -11.37 10.57
C ALA A 130 4.85 -10.27 11.56
N LEU A 131 4.65 -9.02 11.09
CA LEU A 131 4.14 -7.92 11.92
C LEU A 131 2.75 -8.23 12.49
N LEU A 132 1.85 -8.78 11.67
CA LEU A 132 0.49 -9.13 12.10
C LEU A 132 0.46 -10.36 13.01
N GLN A 133 1.44 -11.24 12.94
CA GLN A 133 1.60 -12.40 13.84
C GLN A 133 2.31 -12.00 15.14
N ALA A 134 2.90 -10.81 15.21
CA ALA A 134 3.79 -10.36 16.28
C ALA A 134 5.00 -11.30 16.45
N SER A 135 5.54 -11.79 15.34
CA SER A 135 6.72 -12.64 15.32
C SER A 135 7.96 -11.81 15.67
N VAL A 136 8.77 -12.30 16.60
CA VAL A 136 10.00 -11.65 17.07
C VAL A 136 11.23 -12.38 16.56
N GLU A 137 11.11 -13.64 16.16
CA GLU A 137 12.22 -14.53 15.78
C GLU A 137 12.58 -14.46 14.29
N ASP A 138 11.93 -13.57 13.53
CA ASP A 138 12.17 -13.41 12.10
C ASP A 138 13.44 -12.60 11.82
N ASP A 139 14.04 -12.83 10.66
CA ASP A 139 15.26 -12.18 10.20
C ASP A 139 14.98 -10.78 9.61
N TRP A 140 14.49 -9.89 10.46
CA TRP A 140 14.04 -8.55 10.10
C TRP A 140 15.13 -7.68 9.45
N GLU A 141 16.37 -7.78 9.96
CA GLU A 141 17.49 -6.99 9.42
C GLU A 141 17.81 -7.40 7.98
N SER A 142 17.91 -8.70 7.71
CA SER A 142 18.13 -9.20 6.34
C SER A 142 17.00 -8.82 5.40
N TRP A 143 15.75 -8.84 5.87
CA TRP A 143 14.60 -8.42 5.05
C TRP A 143 14.62 -6.92 4.76
N ALA A 144 14.97 -6.09 5.75
CA ALA A 144 15.10 -4.65 5.56
C ALA A 144 16.23 -4.33 4.56
N LEU A 145 17.40 -4.93 4.73
CA LEU A 145 18.54 -4.78 3.81
C LEU A 145 18.17 -5.22 2.39
N ALA A 146 17.51 -6.36 2.23
CA ALA A 146 17.07 -6.84 0.93
C ALA A 146 16.09 -5.89 0.27
N LEU A 147 15.16 -5.29 1.04
CA LEU A 147 14.21 -4.30 0.50
C LEU A 147 14.92 -3.01 0.07
N VAL A 148 15.93 -2.57 0.84
CA VAL A 148 16.81 -1.44 0.46
C VAL A 148 17.52 -1.72 -0.85
N GLU A 149 18.15 -2.89 -0.98
CA GLU A 149 18.84 -3.28 -2.22
C GLU A 149 17.90 -3.25 -3.43
N ARG A 150 16.67 -3.75 -3.27
CA ARG A 150 15.66 -3.68 -4.33
C ARG A 150 15.31 -2.23 -4.68
N SER A 151 15.13 -1.36 -3.70
CA SER A 151 14.83 0.05 -3.95
C SER A 151 15.96 0.75 -4.71
N GLN A 152 17.21 0.49 -4.36
CA GLN A 152 18.39 1.06 -5.03
C GLN A 152 18.53 0.62 -6.49
N ARG A 153 18.21 -0.64 -6.80
CA ARG A 153 18.20 -1.12 -8.20
C ARG A 153 17.20 -0.37 -9.07
N HIS A 154 16.05 0.01 -8.53
CA HIS A 154 15.05 0.78 -9.26
C HIS A 154 15.40 2.25 -9.46
N TYR A 155 16.37 2.75 -8.73
CA TYR A 155 16.87 4.11 -8.87
C TYR A 155 17.55 4.33 -10.23
N ALA A 156 18.19 3.31 -10.76
CA ALA A 156 18.99 3.36 -11.99
C ALA A 156 18.20 3.02 -13.28
N LEU A 157 16.95 2.55 -13.19
CA LEU A 157 16.24 2.01 -14.36
C LEU A 157 15.10 2.92 -14.83
N PRO A 158 14.94 3.17 -16.16
CA PRO A 158 13.76 3.83 -16.71
C PRO A 158 12.51 2.96 -16.51
N ILE A 159 11.32 3.61 -16.46
CA ILE A 159 10.04 2.92 -16.30
C ILE A 159 9.70 2.20 -17.60
N PRO A 160 9.55 0.87 -17.64
CA PRO A 160 9.04 0.17 -18.82
C PRO A 160 7.55 0.46 -18.99
N CYS A 161 7.16 1.08 -20.12
CA CYS A 161 5.76 1.43 -20.41
C CYS A 161 5.07 0.45 -21.37
N ILE A 162 5.65 -0.69 -21.73
CA ILE A 162 5.10 -1.59 -22.75
C ILE A 162 4.14 -2.60 -22.10
N GLY A 163 2.86 -2.59 -22.50
CA GLY A 163 1.85 -3.57 -22.09
C GLY A 163 1.30 -3.39 -20.69
N SER A 164 1.34 -2.17 -20.12
CA SER A 164 0.77 -1.85 -18.81
C SER A 164 -0.60 -1.17 -18.94
N ILE A 165 -1.40 -1.24 -17.86
CA ILE A 165 -2.64 -0.48 -17.73
C ILE A 165 -2.26 0.92 -17.23
N THR A 166 -2.73 1.96 -17.92
CA THR A 166 -2.45 3.34 -17.52
C THR A 166 -3.10 3.68 -16.16
N SER A 167 -2.55 4.65 -15.44
CA SER A 167 -3.10 5.09 -14.14
C SER A 167 -4.57 5.51 -14.24
N SER A 168 -4.98 6.14 -15.35
CA SER A 168 -6.38 6.52 -15.59
C SER A 168 -7.28 5.29 -15.70
N ARG A 169 -6.87 4.26 -16.44
CA ARG A 169 -7.63 3.00 -16.59
C ARG A 169 -7.63 2.19 -15.30
N MET A 170 -6.52 2.19 -14.54
CA MET A 170 -6.48 1.58 -13.20
C MET A 170 -7.47 2.26 -12.24
N ARG A 171 -7.60 3.59 -12.31
CA ARG A 171 -8.57 4.31 -11.51
C ARG A 171 -10.01 3.85 -11.80
N VAL A 172 -10.38 3.78 -13.07
CA VAL A 172 -11.72 3.31 -13.49
C VAL A 172 -11.97 1.87 -13.02
N LEU A 173 -10.93 1.02 -13.13
CA LEU A 173 -11.01 -0.37 -12.69
C LEU A 173 -11.16 -0.49 -11.18
N ASP A 174 -10.42 0.29 -10.39
CA ASP A 174 -10.52 0.29 -8.92
C ASP A 174 -11.89 0.76 -8.45
N GLU A 175 -12.46 1.81 -9.07
CA GLU A 175 -13.82 2.28 -8.79
C GLU A 175 -14.86 1.18 -9.06
N PHE A 176 -14.72 0.48 -10.16
CA PHE A 176 -15.58 -0.64 -10.53
C PHE A 176 -15.43 -1.81 -9.54
N ILE A 177 -14.19 -2.18 -9.21
CA ILE A 177 -13.93 -3.24 -8.23
C ILE A 177 -14.56 -2.90 -6.87
N ASP A 178 -14.41 -1.66 -6.40
CA ASP A 178 -14.95 -1.25 -5.10
C ASP A 178 -16.49 -1.27 -5.07
N ALA A 179 -17.14 -0.89 -6.18
CA ALA A 179 -18.59 -0.95 -6.32
C ALA A 179 -19.11 -2.39 -6.32
N GLU A 180 -18.43 -3.30 -7.02
CA GLU A 180 -18.89 -4.67 -7.27
C GLU A 180 -18.24 -5.72 -6.34
N LEU A 181 -17.48 -5.30 -5.33
CA LEU A 181 -16.59 -6.16 -4.52
C LEU A 181 -17.34 -7.29 -3.79
N GLY A 182 -18.59 -7.03 -3.38
CA GLY A 182 -19.45 -8.00 -2.71
C GLY A 182 -20.11 -9.04 -3.65
N GLY A 183 -20.08 -8.74 -4.95
CA GLY A 183 -20.73 -9.55 -5.98
C GLY A 183 -19.81 -10.60 -6.62
N PRO A 184 -20.34 -11.31 -7.64
CA PRO A 184 -19.60 -12.33 -8.40
C PRO A 184 -18.64 -11.70 -9.43
N LEU A 185 -17.80 -10.78 -8.98
CA LEU A 185 -16.83 -10.10 -9.83
C LEU A 185 -15.72 -11.04 -10.31
N GLY A 186 -15.54 -11.15 -11.62
CA GLY A 186 -14.54 -12.00 -12.27
C GLY A 186 -13.63 -11.22 -13.23
N VAL A 187 -12.61 -11.93 -13.74
CA VAL A 187 -11.63 -11.38 -14.68
C VAL A 187 -12.29 -10.89 -15.98
N THR A 188 -13.29 -11.61 -16.47
CA THR A 188 -14.06 -11.29 -17.67
C THR A 188 -14.69 -9.90 -17.58
N ALA A 189 -15.40 -9.61 -16.49
CA ALA A 189 -16.04 -8.30 -16.27
C ALA A 189 -15.02 -7.15 -16.20
N MET A 190 -13.89 -7.38 -15.53
CA MET A 190 -12.80 -6.40 -15.44
C MET A 190 -12.15 -6.13 -16.81
N ALA A 191 -11.95 -7.16 -17.61
CA ALA A 191 -11.40 -7.02 -18.96
C ALA A 191 -12.37 -6.28 -19.90
N GLN A 192 -13.65 -6.64 -19.85
CA GLN A 192 -14.72 -5.99 -20.63
C GLN A 192 -14.86 -4.50 -20.31
N LEU A 193 -14.80 -4.12 -19.03
CA LEU A 193 -14.82 -2.71 -18.62
C LEU A 193 -13.74 -1.89 -19.32
N LEU A 194 -12.57 -2.47 -19.56
CA LEU A 194 -11.46 -1.79 -20.22
C LEU A 194 -11.43 -2.04 -21.75
N GLY A 195 -12.40 -2.77 -22.32
CA GLY A 195 -12.40 -3.13 -23.73
C GLY A 195 -11.20 -3.99 -24.15
N LEU A 196 -10.74 -4.89 -23.26
CA LEU A 196 -9.59 -5.75 -23.50
C LEU A 196 -10.00 -7.23 -23.53
N SER A 197 -9.24 -8.04 -24.28
CA SER A 197 -9.35 -9.49 -24.11
C SER A 197 -8.83 -9.93 -22.73
N GLU A 198 -9.39 -10.99 -22.17
CA GLU A 198 -8.98 -11.50 -20.84
C GLU A 198 -7.48 -11.82 -20.76
N GLY A 199 -6.93 -12.43 -21.81
CA GLY A 199 -5.52 -12.78 -21.86
C GLY A 199 -4.60 -11.55 -21.88
N TYR A 200 -4.94 -10.52 -22.67
CA TYR A 200 -4.19 -9.27 -22.68
C TYR A 200 -4.35 -8.53 -21.35
N PHE A 201 -5.58 -8.41 -20.84
CA PHE A 201 -5.87 -7.80 -19.54
C PHE A 201 -5.06 -8.44 -18.43
N THR A 202 -5.06 -9.77 -18.31
CA THR A 202 -4.34 -10.51 -17.26
C THR A 202 -2.84 -10.22 -17.30
N ARG A 203 -2.22 -10.19 -18.49
CA ARG A 203 -0.80 -9.87 -18.63
C ARG A 203 -0.49 -8.41 -18.29
N ALA A 204 -1.25 -7.48 -18.85
CA ALA A 204 -1.09 -6.05 -18.62
C ALA A 204 -1.34 -5.68 -17.14
N PHE A 205 -2.37 -6.29 -16.53
CA PHE A 205 -2.69 -6.10 -15.12
C PHE A 205 -1.56 -6.61 -14.22
N LYS A 206 -1.05 -7.82 -14.48
CA LYS A 206 0.08 -8.37 -13.72
C LYS A 206 1.36 -7.53 -13.89
N SER A 207 1.61 -7.00 -15.07
CA SER A 207 2.72 -6.07 -15.31
C SER A 207 2.56 -4.77 -14.52
N THR A 208 1.32 -4.26 -14.39
CA THR A 208 1.01 -3.00 -13.70
C THR A 208 1.01 -3.14 -12.19
N THR A 209 0.49 -4.26 -11.64
CA THR A 209 0.21 -4.41 -10.21
C THR A 209 1.10 -5.45 -9.52
N GLY A 210 1.87 -6.21 -10.29
CA GLY A 210 2.68 -7.31 -9.80
C GLY A 210 1.89 -8.56 -9.40
N LYS A 211 0.53 -8.54 -9.48
CA LYS A 211 -0.37 -9.66 -9.09
C LYS A 211 -1.35 -10.02 -10.20
N SER A 212 -1.86 -11.25 -10.17
CA SER A 212 -2.98 -11.60 -11.05
C SER A 212 -4.25 -10.84 -10.63
N PRO A 213 -5.21 -10.60 -11.56
CA PRO A 213 -6.48 -9.93 -11.25
C PRO A 213 -7.24 -10.62 -10.12
N HIS A 214 -7.27 -11.95 -10.09
CA HIS A 214 -7.92 -12.71 -9.03
C HIS A 214 -7.25 -12.51 -7.67
N ALA A 215 -5.91 -12.57 -7.61
CA ALA A 215 -5.18 -12.34 -6.37
C ALA A 215 -5.40 -10.93 -5.83
N TYR A 216 -5.46 -9.95 -6.73
CA TYR A 216 -5.76 -8.56 -6.39
C TYR A 216 -7.17 -8.40 -5.81
N LEU A 217 -8.18 -9.00 -6.46
CA LEU A 217 -9.56 -8.97 -5.97
C LEU A 217 -9.68 -9.58 -4.55
N ILE A 218 -8.99 -10.68 -4.30
CA ILE A 218 -8.94 -11.28 -2.96
C ILE A 218 -8.33 -10.31 -1.95
N ASP A 219 -7.24 -9.64 -2.29
CA ASP A 219 -6.61 -8.67 -1.39
C ASP A 219 -7.57 -7.48 -1.11
N ARG A 220 -8.28 -6.96 -2.12
CA ARG A 220 -9.30 -5.90 -1.94
C ARG A 220 -10.43 -6.35 -0.99
N ARG A 221 -10.92 -7.58 -1.17
CA ARG A 221 -11.93 -8.19 -0.28
C ARG A 221 -11.43 -8.29 1.16
N MET A 222 -10.17 -8.69 1.34
CA MET A 222 -9.55 -8.76 2.66
C MET A 222 -9.41 -7.40 3.31
N THR A 223 -8.98 -6.38 2.55
CA THR A 223 -8.87 -4.99 3.05
C THR A 223 -10.23 -4.49 3.51
N LYS A 224 -11.28 -4.64 2.71
CA LYS A 224 -12.65 -4.28 3.10
C LYS A 224 -13.11 -5.03 4.35
N ALA A 225 -12.85 -6.34 4.43
CA ALA A 225 -13.19 -7.13 5.60
C ALA A 225 -12.48 -6.64 6.87
N ARG A 226 -11.20 -6.29 6.78
CA ARG A 226 -10.42 -5.72 7.90
C ARG A 226 -10.99 -4.38 8.36
N THR A 227 -11.34 -3.51 7.44
CA THR A 227 -12.02 -2.24 7.74
C THR A 227 -13.33 -2.49 8.46
N LEU A 228 -14.20 -3.36 7.95
CA LEU A 228 -15.47 -3.68 8.60
C LEU A 228 -15.30 -4.34 9.97
N MET A 229 -14.30 -5.20 10.14
CA MET A 229 -14.00 -5.81 11.45
C MET A 229 -13.52 -4.79 12.48
N ARG A 230 -12.83 -3.74 12.08
CA ARG A 230 -12.37 -2.66 12.96
C ARG A 230 -13.51 -1.70 13.30
N ASP A 231 -14.31 -1.32 12.30
CA ASP A 231 -15.23 -0.19 12.37
C ASP A 231 -16.68 -0.61 12.71
N SER A 232 -16.94 -1.92 12.87
CA SER A 232 -18.28 -2.44 13.19
C SER A 232 -18.25 -3.65 14.13
N THR A 233 -19.39 -3.92 14.76
CA THR A 233 -19.66 -5.12 15.57
C THR A 233 -20.34 -6.24 14.78
N ALA A 234 -20.50 -6.10 13.45
CA ALA A 234 -21.14 -7.06 12.58
C ALA A 234 -20.54 -8.47 12.72
N MET A 235 -21.35 -9.51 12.56
CA MET A 235 -20.86 -10.89 12.64
C MET A 235 -19.87 -11.19 11.51
N LEU A 236 -18.87 -12.03 11.79
CA LEU A 236 -17.86 -12.41 10.80
C LEU A 236 -18.48 -13.09 9.56
N ALA A 237 -19.61 -13.75 9.73
CA ALA A 237 -20.36 -14.36 8.63
C ALA A 237 -20.91 -13.28 7.67
N ASP A 238 -21.51 -12.22 8.23
CA ASP A 238 -22.09 -11.12 7.45
C ASP A 238 -20.98 -10.32 6.74
N ILE A 239 -19.87 -10.07 7.44
CA ILE A 239 -18.69 -9.41 6.85
C ILE A 239 -18.16 -10.23 5.68
N ALA A 240 -18.07 -11.56 5.82
CA ALA A 240 -17.59 -12.42 4.74
C ALA A 240 -18.45 -12.27 3.49
N LEU A 241 -19.78 -12.36 3.62
CA LEU A 241 -20.71 -12.22 2.51
C LEU A 241 -20.66 -10.80 1.90
N THR A 242 -20.68 -9.77 2.73
CA THR A 242 -20.58 -8.35 2.30
C THR A 242 -19.31 -8.07 1.51
N CYS A 243 -18.22 -8.75 1.83
CA CYS A 243 -16.94 -8.63 1.13
C CYS A 243 -16.79 -9.58 -0.06
N GLY A 244 -17.80 -10.37 -0.41
CA GLY A 244 -17.79 -11.25 -1.57
C GLY A 244 -17.06 -12.58 -1.35
N PHE A 245 -16.84 -13.01 -0.09
CA PHE A 245 -16.42 -14.36 0.21
C PHE A 245 -17.64 -15.31 0.23
N ASN A 246 -17.45 -16.53 -0.25
CA ASN A 246 -18.54 -17.53 -0.30
C ASN A 246 -19.03 -17.96 1.09
N SER A 247 -18.20 -17.80 2.13
CA SER A 247 -18.52 -18.12 3.51
C SER A 247 -17.50 -17.55 4.49
N GLN A 248 -17.86 -17.51 5.78
CA GLN A 248 -16.91 -17.17 6.85
C GLN A 248 -15.70 -18.13 6.88
N ALA A 249 -15.91 -19.42 6.61
CA ALA A 249 -14.83 -20.40 6.57
C ALA A 249 -13.85 -20.12 5.42
N HIS A 250 -14.37 -19.78 4.23
CA HIS A 250 -13.56 -19.36 3.09
C HIS A 250 -12.74 -18.09 3.43
N MET A 251 -13.37 -17.07 3.99
CA MET A 251 -12.67 -15.86 4.45
C MET A 251 -11.56 -16.22 5.44
N ALA A 252 -11.83 -17.05 6.44
CA ALA A 252 -10.86 -17.46 7.46
C ALA A 252 -9.66 -18.20 6.86
N THR A 253 -9.89 -19.07 5.88
CA THR A 253 -8.83 -19.78 5.15
C THR A 253 -7.93 -18.81 4.39
N VAL A 254 -8.53 -17.87 3.63
CA VAL A 254 -7.78 -16.86 2.88
C VAL A 254 -6.95 -15.98 3.82
N PHE A 255 -7.52 -15.55 4.95
CA PHE A 255 -6.80 -14.74 5.94
C PHE A 255 -5.59 -15.47 6.52
N ARG A 256 -5.75 -16.76 6.92
CA ARG A 256 -4.60 -17.55 7.40
C ARG A 256 -3.53 -17.72 6.33
N GLN A 257 -3.91 -17.99 5.08
CA GLN A 257 -2.96 -18.17 3.98
C GLN A 257 -2.20 -16.88 3.65
N ARG A 258 -2.86 -15.72 3.73
CA ARG A 258 -2.30 -14.43 3.29
C ARG A 258 -1.63 -13.64 4.41
N LEU A 259 -2.12 -13.77 5.64
CA LEU A 259 -1.69 -12.97 6.79
C LEU A 259 -1.16 -13.81 7.97
N GLY A 260 -1.30 -15.15 7.91
CA GLY A 260 -0.93 -16.04 9.00
C GLY A 260 -1.86 -15.99 10.22
N VAL A 261 -2.91 -15.16 10.20
CA VAL A 261 -3.86 -14.99 11.30
C VAL A 261 -5.30 -15.11 10.81
N SER A 262 -6.20 -15.54 11.71
CA SER A 262 -7.62 -15.60 11.38
C SER A 262 -8.34 -14.26 11.58
N PRO A 263 -9.50 -14.05 10.94
CA PRO A 263 -10.31 -12.84 11.16
C PRO A 263 -10.68 -12.63 12.64
N GLY A 264 -10.99 -13.71 13.38
CA GLY A 264 -11.29 -13.61 14.81
C GLY A 264 -10.10 -13.22 15.68
N GLN A 265 -8.88 -13.57 15.30
CA GLN A 265 -7.67 -13.12 15.98
C GLN A 265 -7.38 -11.65 15.70
N LEU A 266 -7.61 -11.19 14.46
CA LEU A 266 -7.45 -9.77 14.10
C LEU A 266 -8.45 -8.86 14.81
N ARG A 267 -9.71 -9.31 14.97
CA ARG A 267 -10.75 -8.51 15.65
C ARG A 267 -10.48 -8.29 17.14
N ARG A 268 -9.80 -9.25 17.81
CA ARG A 268 -9.50 -9.18 19.25
C ARG A 268 -8.27 -8.34 19.60
N ARG A 269 -7.57 -7.86 18.61
CA ARG A 269 -6.36 -7.02 18.76
C ARG A 269 -6.68 -5.56 18.49
#